data_066b8a86592a5ae111e4112fcffa6f5e
#
_entry.id   066b8a86592a5ae111e4112fcffa6f5e
#
_cell.length_a   1.000
_cell.length_b   1.000
_cell.length_c   1.000
_cell.angle_alpha   90.00
_cell.angle_beta   90.00
_cell.angle_gamma   90.00
#
_symmetry.space_group_name_H-M   'P 1'
#
loop_
_entity.id
_entity.type
_entity.pdbx_description
1 polymer ?
#
loop_
_entity_poly.entity_id
_entity_poly.type
_entity_poly.pdbx_seq_one_letter_code
_entity_poly.pdbx_strand_id
1 'polypeptide(L)'
;MDDVVETLFLNMFNNAKLKAMPPKLLSDDKRNIVIRPLTFCRESDIAKYAKICQFPIIPCNLCGSQENLQRKVIKSMLLTWEKDHPGRIENIFNSIRNISSSQLADEKVFDFENLTLNRQEPRAEYNHAGPQISHSNLIEIFHSI
;
A
#
# COMPACT_ATOMS: atom_id res chain seq x y z
N MET A 1 -5.65 -4.18 8.62
CA MET A 1 -4.59 -3.57 7.80
C MET A 1 -3.45 -4.55 7.54
N ASP A 2 -2.82 -5.07 8.56
CA ASP A 2 -1.64 -5.96 8.45
C ASP A 2 -1.92 -7.19 7.58
N ASP A 3 -3.03 -7.91 7.80
CA ASP A 3 -3.45 -9.06 6.97
C ASP A 3 -3.59 -8.73 5.47
N VAL A 4 -4.01 -7.51 5.14
CA VAL A 4 -4.16 -7.07 3.76
C VAL A 4 -2.79 -6.93 3.11
N VAL A 5 -1.84 -6.33 3.82
CA VAL A 5 -0.45 -6.18 3.38
C VAL A 5 0.23 -7.55 3.29
N GLU A 6 0.08 -8.41 4.30
CA GLU A 6 0.59 -9.79 4.26
C GLU A 6 0.07 -10.55 3.04
N THR A 7 -1.23 -10.44 2.75
CA THR A 7 -1.87 -11.10 1.59
C THR A 7 -1.35 -10.54 0.27
N LEU A 8 -1.10 -9.23 0.19
CA LEU A 8 -0.46 -8.63 -0.98
C LEU A 8 0.90 -9.26 -1.24
N PHE A 9 1.78 -9.31 -0.23
CA PHE A 9 3.12 -9.87 -0.37
C PHE A 9 3.10 -11.37 -0.68
N LEU A 10 2.19 -12.14 -0.07
CA LEU A 10 1.99 -13.55 -0.41
C LEU A 10 1.68 -13.74 -1.91
N ASN A 11 0.77 -12.91 -2.45
CA ASN A 11 0.41 -12.99 -3.86
C ASN A 11 1.54 -12.51 -4.77
N MET A 12 2.27 -11.46 -4.40
CA MET A 12 3.41 -10.96 -5.16
C MET A 12 4.52 -12.00 -5.25
N PHE A 13 4.89 -12.62 -4.12
CA PHE A 13 6.04 -13.52 -4.06
C PHE A 13 5.74 -14.91 -4.61
N ASN A 14 4.51 -15.42 -4.42
CA ASN A 14 4.19 -16.81 -4.78
C ASN A 14 3.34 -16.93 -6.05
N ASN A 15 2.60 -15.87 -6.42
CA ASN A 15 1.62 -15.95 -7.52
C ASN A 15 1.87 -14.92 -8.62
N ALA A 16 2.91 -14.10 -8.54
CA ALA A 16 3.19 -13.01 -9.47
C ALA A 16 1.96 -12.09 -9.72
N LYS A 17 1.20 -11.78 -8.66
CA LYS A 17 -0.05 -11.00 -8.75
C LYS A 17 -0.09 -9.88 -7.73
N LEU A 18 -0.46 -8.68 -8.17
CA LEU A 18 -0.86 -7.58 -7.30
C LEU A 18 -2.30 -7.80 -6.85
N LYS A 19 -2.48 -8.61 -5.81
CA LYS A 19 -3.79 -8.98 -5.27
C LYS A 19 -3.76 -8.92 -3.75
N ALA A 20 -4.69 -8.17 -3.18
CA ALA A 20 -4.91 -8.08 -1.73
C ALA A 20 -6.36 -8.40 -1.38
N MET A 21 -6.78 -8.10 -0.16
CA MET A 21 -8.15 -8.30 0.32
C MET A 21 -8.88 -6.95 0.37
N PRO A 22 -9.88 -6.70 -0.50
CA PRO A 22 -10.67 -5.47 -0.41
C PRO A 22 -11.57 -5.50 0.84
N PRO A 23 -11.96 -4.32 1.37
CA PRO A 23 -12.84 -4.23 2.54
C PRO A 23 -14.24 -4.78 2.29
N LYS A 24 -14.67 -4.85 1.03
CA LYS A 24 -15.95 -5.39 0.59
C LYS A 24 -15.75 -6.16 -0.71
N LEU A 25 -16.30 -7.36 -0.78
CA LEU A 25 -16.16 -8.25 -1.93
C LEU A 25 -17.42 -9.09 -2.09
N LEU A 26 -17.80 -9.37 -3.33
CA LEU A 26 -18.79 -10.39 -3.63
C LEU A 26 -18.15 -11.78 -3.47
N SER A 27 -18.83 -12.72 -2.80
CA SER A 27 -18.35 -14.11 -2.68
C SER A 27 -18.21 -14.76 -4.07
N ASP A 28 -17.38 -15.81 -4.18
CA ASP A 28 -17.10 -16.47 -5.46
C ASP A 28 -18.36 -17.09 -6.09
N ASP A 29 -19.31 -17.55 -5.24
CA ASP A 29 -20.63 -18.03 -5.65
C ASP A 29 -21.64 -16.91 -5.97
N LYS A 30 -21.22 -15.65 -5.81
CA LYS A 30 -21.99 -14.40 -6.04
C LYS A 30 -23.27 -14.28 -5.19
N ARG A 31 -23.40 -15.04 -4.11
CA ARG A 31 -24.58 -15.04 -3.25
C ARG A 31 -24.49 -14.10 -2.07
N ASN A 32 -23.27 -13.79 -1.62
CA ASN A 32 -23.04 -13.05 -0.40
C ASN A 32 -22.08 -11.88 -0.63
N ILE A 33 -22.33 -10.81 0.10
CA ILE A 33 -21.38 -9.70 0.22
C ILE A 33 -20.56 -9.91 1.48
N VAL A 34 -19.27 -10.17 1.31
CA VAL A 34 -18.29 -10.28 2.40
C VAL A 34 -17.80 -8.88 2.75
N ILE A 35 -17.88 -8.51 4.00
CA ILE A 35 -17.32 -7.24 4.54
C ILE A 35 -16.22 -7.53 5.55
N ARG A 36 -15.24 -6.65 5.62
CA ARG A 36 -14.10 -6.72 6.56
C ARG A 36 -14.00 -5.40 7.33
N PRO A 37 -14.81 -5.25 8.41
CA PRO A 37 -14.90 -3.97 9.14
C PRO A 37 -13.56 -3.48 9.71
N LEU A 38 -12.68 -4.42 10.12
CA LEU A 38 -11.38 -4.11 10.73
C LEU A 38 -10.23 -3.95 9.71
N THR A 39 -10.53 -3.88 8.42
CA THR A 39 -9.51 -3.77 7.35
C THR A 39 -8.54 -2.60 7.57
N PHE A 40 -9.00 -1.50 8.13
CA PHE A 40 -8.21 -0.28 8.35
C PHE A 40 -7.52 -0.24 9.72
N CYS A 41 -7.77 -1.20 10.58
CA CYS A 41 -7.17 -1.25 11.91
C CYS A 41 -5.85 -2.02 11.87
N ARG A 42 -4.86 -1.56 12.65
CA ARG A 42 -3.60 -2.29 12.87
C ARG A 42 -3.86 -3.47 13.79
N GLU A 43 -3.22 -4.60 13.52
CA GLU A 43 -3.31 -5.80 14.37
C GLU A 43 -2.88 -5.49 15.81
N SER A 44 -1.83 -4.69 15.98
CA SER A 44 -1.34 -4.26 17.29
C SER A 44 -2.40 -3.53 18.12
N ASP A 45 -3.23 -2.70 17.47
CA ASP A 45 -4.27 -1.92 18.16
C ASP A 45 -5.48 -2.79 18.50
N ILE A 46 -5.84 -3.69 17.59
CA ILE A 46 -6.88 -4.71 17.85
C ILE A 46 -6.47 -5.58 19.04
N ALA A 47 -5.21 -6.03 19.09
CA ALA A 47 -4.70 -6.86 20.19
C ALA A 47 -4.70 -6.11 21.53
N LYS A 48 -4.29 -4.82 21.54
CA LYS A 48 -4.36 -3.98 22.74
C LYS A 48 -5.80 -3.81 23.22
N TYR A 49 -6.71 -3.50 22.30
CA TYR A 49 -8.14 -3.33 22.60
C TYR A 49 -8.75 -4.62 23.18
N ALA A 50 -8.50 -5.75 22.53
CA ALA A 50 -8.97 -7.06 23.01
C ALA A 50 -8.47 -7.39 24.42
N LYS A 51 -7.21 -7.05 24.74
CA LYS A 51 -6.62 -7.21 26.06
C LYS A 51 -7.30 -6.32 27.10
N ILE A 52 -7.54 -5.05 26.78
CA ILE A 52 -8.23 -4.10 27.69
C ILE A 52 -9.66 -4.58 27.98
N CYS A 53 -10.38 -5.02 26.95
CA CYS A 53 -11.75 -5.51 27.07
C CYS A 53 -11.86 -6.94 27.62
N GLN A 54 -10.73 -7.61 27.86
CA GLN A 54 -10.68 -8.99 28.35
C GLN A 54 -11.53 -9.98 27.52
N PHE A 55 -11.48 -9.83 26.19
CA PHE A 55 -12.22 -10.73 25.31
C PHE A 55 -11.73 -12.17 25.46
N PRO A 56 -12.62 -13.16 25.51
CA PRO A 56 -12.26 -14.57 25.56
C PRO A 56 -11.71 -15.01 24.19
N ILE A 57 -10.39 -14.82 23.99
CA ILE A 57 -9.74 -15.22 22.75
C ILE A 57 -9.30 -16.68 22.85
N ILE A 58 -9.82 -17.52 21.96
CA ILE A 58 -9.38 -18.90 21.85
C ILE A 58 -8.06 -18.95 21.10
N PRO A 59 -6.98 -19.51 21.69
CA PRO A 59 -5.70 -19.67 20.97
C PRO A 59 -5.89 -20.51 19.72
N CYS A 60 -5.47 -20.01 18.55
CA CYS A 60 -5.52 -20.74 17.31
C CYS A 60 -4.33 -21.71 17.22
N ASN A 61 -4.53 -22.98 17.62
CA ASN A 61 -3.52 -24.05 17.52
C ASN A 61 -3.66 -24.87 16.23
N LEU A 62 -4.60 -24.51 15.34
CA LEU A 62 -5.02 -25.34 14.20
C LEU A 62 -4.23 -25.10 12.90
N CYS A 63 -3.28 -24.16 12.89
CA CYS A 63 -2.68 -23.69 11.65
C CYS A 63 -1.27 -24.28 11.43
N GLY A 64 -1.20 -25.57 11.06
CA GLY A 64 0.04 -26.25 10.64
C GLY A 64 0.32 -26.26 9.13
N SER A 65 -0.42 -25.51 8.30
CA SER A 65 -0.26 -25.51 6.86
C SER A 65 0.98 -24.74 6.40
N GLN A 66 1.53 -25.11 5.23
CA GLN A 66 2.68 -24.45 4.61
C GLN A 66 2.42 -22.97 4.31
N GLU A 67 1.18 -22.61 3.97
CA GLU A 67 0.74 -21.20 3.82
C GLU A 67 0.95 -20.36 5.08
N ASN A 68 0.74 -20.96 6.25
CA ASN A 68 0.94 -20.27 7.52
C ASN A 68 2.41 -20.04 7.86
N LEU A 69 3.32 -20.90 7.39
CA LEU A 69 4.76 -20.68 7.51
C LEU A 69 5.20 -19.49 6.67
N GLN A 70 4.76 -19.42 5.42
CA GLN A 70 5.05 -18.28 4.53
C GLN A 70 4.47 -16.98 5.07
N ARG A 71 3.25 -17.00 5.58
CA ARG A 71 2.63 -15.83 6.23
C ARG A 71 3.44 -15.36 7.43
N LYS A 72 3.94 -16.26 8.28
CA LYS A 72 4.81 -15.92 9.41
C LYS A 72 6.11 -15.27 8.98
N VAL A 73 6.73 -15.75 7.89
CA VAL A 73 7.95 -15.16 7.32
C VAL A 73 7.68 -13.74 6.84
N ILE A 74 6.61 -13.53 6.07
CA ILE A 74 6.22 -12.20 5.57
C ILE A 74 5.91 -11.27 6.74
N LYS A 75 5.14 -11.73 7.72
CA LYS A 75 4.84 -10.95 8.93
C LYS A 75 6.11 -10.51 9.66
N SER A 76 7.06 -11.42 9.86
CA SER A 76 8.35 -11.09 10.48
C SER A 76 9.13 -10.04 9.68
N MET A 77 9.19 -10.19 8.37
CA MET A 77 9.81 -9.21 7.46
C MET A 77 9.14 -7.82 7.58
N LEU A 78 7.83 -7.77 7.53
CA LEU A 78 7.06 -6.53 7.63
C LEU A 78 7.25 -5.84 9.00
N LEU A 79 7.29 -6.61 10.08
CA LEU A 79 7.55 -6.08 11.42
C LEU A 79 8.97 -5.51 11.54
N THR A 80 9.96 -6.14 10.92
CA THR A 80 11.33 -5.61 10.86
C THR A 80 11.34 -4.28 10.09
N TRP A 81 10.70 -4.24 8.93
CA TRP A 81 10.61 -3.01 8.13
C TRP A 81 9.89 -1.87 8.85
N GLU A 82 8.84 -2.19 9.59
CA GLU A 82 8.09 -1.19 10.37
C GLU A 82 8.93 -0.64 11.53
N LYS A 83 9.76 -1.50 12.15
CA LYS A 83 10.69 -1.08 13.22
C LYS A 83 11.76 -0.14 12.69
N ASP A 84 12.37 -0.46 11.54
CA ASP A 84 13.43 0.33 10.93
C ASP A 84 12.90 1.61 10.29
N HIS A 85 11.67 1.58 9.81
CA HIS A 85 11.00 2.68 9.13
C HIS A 85 9.53 2.75 9.54
N PRO A 86 9.19 3.42 10.63
CA PRO A 86 7.82 3.54 11.13
C PRO A 86 6.86 4.14 10.07
N GLY A 87 5.66 3.56 9.95
CA GLY A 87 4.66 3.97 8.97
C GLY A 87 4.78 3.26 7.61
N ARG A 88 5.75 2.36 7.43
CA ARG A 88 5.93 1.64 6.16
C ARG A 88 4.76 0.74 5.81
N ILE A 89 4.19 0.03 6.78
CA ILE A 89 3.01 -0.83 6.56
C ILE A 89 1.81 0.02 6.11
N GLU A 90 1.60 1.19 6.70
CA GLU A 90 0.54 2.11 6.30
C GLU A 90 0.76 2.65 4.88
N ASN A 91 1.99 2.99 4.53
CA ASN A 91 2.33 3.44 3.19
C ASN A 91 2.06 2.35 2.14
N ILE A 92 2.44 1.09 2.42
CA ILE A 92 2.15 -0.04 1.54
C ILE A 92 0.63 -0.25 1.42
N PHE A 93 -0.10 -0.21 2.53
CA PHE A 93 -1.56 -0.33 2.52
C PHE A 93 -2.23 0.79 1.71
N ASN A 94 -1.75 2.01 1.85
CA ASN A 94 -2.28 3.16 1.10
C ASN A 94 -1.93 3.09 -0.39
N SER A 95 -0.78 2.53 -0.76
CA SER A 95 -0.37 2.39 -2.16
C SER A 95 -1.33 1.50 -2.97
N ILE A 96 -1.88 0.44 -2.37
CA ILE A 96 -2.89 -0.41 -3.03
C ILE A 96 -4.21 0.34 -3.29
N ARG A 97 -4.46 1.43 -2.60
CA ARG A 97 -5.65 2.29 -2.75
C ARG A 97 -5.41 3.49 -3.64
N ASN A 98 -4.16 3.72 -4.01
CA ASN A 98 -3.73 4.87 -4.80
C ASN A 98 -2.83 4.39 -5.95
N ILE A 99 -3.45 3.74 -6.92
CA ILE A 99 -2.77 3.14 -8.07
C ILE A 99 -2.69 4.15 -9.20
N SER A 100 -1.49 4.35 -9.73
CA SER A 100 -1.27 5.09 -10.98
C SER A 100 -1.30 4.09 -12.14
N SER A 101 -2.45 3.92 -12.77
CA SER A 101 -2.68 2.90 -13.81
C SER A 101 -1.71 3.01 -14.98
N SER A 102 -1.40 4.24 -15.42
CA SER A 102 -0.45 4.49 -16.51
C SER A 102 1.00 4.15 -16.20
N GLN A 103 1.31 3.78 -14.96
CA GLN A 103 2.66 3.37 -14.52
C GLN A 103 2.74 1.86 -14.22
N LEU A 104 1.68 1.10 -14.53
CA LEU A 104 1.66 -0.35 -14.39
C LEU A 104 1.82 -1.01 -15.78
N ALA A 105 2.57 -2.11 -15.82
CA ALA A 105 2.79 -2.91 -17.02
C ALA A 105 1.70 -3.97 -17.23
N ASP A 106 0.44 -3.64 -16.98
CA ASP A 106 -0.73 -4.51 -17.21
C ASP A 106 -1.61 -3.87 -18.29
N GLU A 107 -1.59 -4.45 -19.49
CA GLU A 107 -2.34 -3.99 -20.66
C GLU A 107 -3.85 -3.86 -20.42
N LYS A 108 -4.41 -4.68 -19.49
CA LYS A 108 -5.82 -4.60 -19.12
C LYS A 108 -6.14 -3.35 -18.28
N VAL A 109 -5.12 -2.76 -17.67
CA VAL A 109 -5.25 -1.58 -16.82
C VAL A 109 -4.87 -0.32 -17.58
N PHE A 110 -3.87 -0.42 -18.46
CA PHE A 110 -3.37 0.67 -19.28
C PHE A 110 -2.82 0.14 -20.60
N ASP A 111 -3.39 0.56 -21.71
CA ASP A 111 -2.95 0.20 -23.07
C ASP A 111 -1.70 1.02 -23.47
N PHE A 112 -0.55 0.54 -23.04
CA PHE A 112 0.73 1.18 -23.35
C PHE A 112 1.28 0.79 -24.74
N GLU A 113 0.78 -0.28 -25.36
CA GLU A 113 1.23 -0.73 -26.68
C GLU A 113 0.68 0.14 -27.81
N ASN A 114 -0.55 0.65 -27.67
CA ASN A 114 -1.23 1.45 -28.70
C ASN A 114 -1.14 2.95 -28.44
N LEU A 115 -0.15 3.42 -27.68
CA LEU A 115 0.05 4.85 -27.42
C LEU A 115 0.36 5.62 -28.71
N THR A 116 -0.44 6.63 -29.00
CA THR A 116 -0.24 7.55 -30.12
C THR A 116 0.02 8.97 -29.64
N LEU A 117 0.96 9.64 -30.28
CA LEU A 117 1.24 11.04 -29.99
C LEU A 117 0.16 11.93 -30.62
N ASN A 118 -0.60 12.63 -29.81
CA ASN A 118 -1.48 13.69 -30.29
C ASN A 118 -0.66 14.98 -30.54
N ARG A 119 -0.14 15.14 -31.77
CA ARG A 119 0.72 16.28 -32.16
C ARG A 119 -0.05 17.60 -32.34
N GLN A 120 -1.37 17.63 -32.09
CA GLN A 120 -2.20 18.81 -32.33
C GLN A 120 -2.30 19.75 -31.11
N GLU A 121 -1.82 19.37 -29.95
CA GLU A 121 -1.69 20.31 -28.84
C GLU A 121 -0.42 21.17 -29.05
N PRO A 122 -0.54 22.50 -29.12
CA PRO A 122 0.63 23.36 -29.16
C PRO A 122 1.46 23.08 -27.90
N ARG A 123 2.75 22.78 -28.08
CA ARG A 123 3.71 22.71 -26.98
C ARG A 123 3.49 23.96 -26.14
N ALA A 124 3.03 23.83 -24.90
CA ALA A 124 3.09 24.93 -23.96
C ALA A 124 4.57 25.37 -23.94
N GLU A 125 4.82 26.61 -24.41
CA GLU A 125 6.15 27.18 -24.34
C GLU A 125 6.53 27.19 -22.87
N TYR A 126 7.47 26.34 -22.52
CA TYR A 126 8.08 26.33 -21.20
C TYR A 126 8.91 27.59 -21.13
N ASN A 127 8.26 28.70 -20.69
CA ASN A 127 8.95 29.94 -20.39
C ASN A 127 9.93 29.65 -19.26
N HIS A 128 11.20 29.54 -19.62
CA HIS A 128 12.34 29.49 -18.68
C HIS A 128 12.55 30.82 -17.94
N ALA A 129 11.47 31.46 -17.50
CA ALA A 129 11.54 32.49 -16.48
C ALA A 129 11.48 31.79 -15.11
N GLY A 130 12.56 31.08 -14.77
CA GLY A 130 12.81 30.74 -13.38
C GLY A 130 12.79 31.99 -12.52
N PRO A 131 12.37 31.90 -11.24
CA PRO A 131 12.35 33.05 -10.36
C PRO A 131 13.75 33.67 -10.35
N GLN A 132 13.84 34.95 -10.74
CA GLN A 132 15.08 35.70 -10.63
C GLN A 132 15.35 35.90 -9.14
N ILE A 133 16.19 35.04 -8.57
CA ILE A 133 16.68 35.20 -7.21
C ILE A 133 17.66 36.37 -7.26
N SER A 134 17.24 37.54 -6.80
CA SER A 134 18.13 38.68 -6.61
C SER A 134 19.15 38.30 -5.52
N HIS A 135 20.41 38.66 -5.72
CA HIS A 135 21.53 38.37 -4.80
C HIS A 135 21.31 38.87 -3.35
N SER A 136 20.30 39.70 -3.11
CA SER A 136 19.96 40.24 -1.77
C SER A 136 19.26 39.22 -0.85
N ASN A 137 18.68 38.10 -1.38
CA ASN A 137 17.95 37.15 -0.55
C ASN A 137 18.77 35.93 -0.06
N LEU A 138 20.04 35.85 -0.49
CA LEU A 138 20.92 34.73 -0.09
C LEU A 138 21.60 34.92 1.27
N ILE A 139 21.59 36.14 1.81
CA ILE A 139 22.30 36.43 3.07
C ILE A 139 21.45 36.15 4.32
N GLU A 140 20.11 36.11 4.22
CA GLU A 140 19.24 35.86 5.38
C GLU A 140 19.08 34.39 5.74
N ILE A 141 19.39 33.46 4.83
CA ILE A 141 19.21 32.00 5.09
C ILE A 141 20.38 31.42 5.92
N PHE A 142 21.54 32.08 5.95
CA PHE A 142 22.72 31.57 6.65
C PHE A 142 22.91 32.10 8.09
N HIS A 143 21.97 32.91 8.59
CA HIS A 143 22.05 33.45 9.97
C HIS A 143 21.03 32.81 10.94
N SER A 144 20.36 31.71 10.55
CA SER A 144 19.36 31.01 11.38
C SER A 144 19.65 29.50 11.52
N ILE A 145 20.94 29.11 11.55
CA ILE A 145 21.37 27.77 11.98
C ILE A 145 22.35 27.92 13.13
#